data_074abb8839281a78b2cda15f582ddc9a
#
_entry.id   074abb8839281a78b2cda15f582ddc9a
#
_cell.length_a   1.000
_cell.length_b   1.000
_cell.length_c   1.000
_cell.angle_alpha   90.00
_cell.angle_beta   90.00
_cell.angle_gamma   90.00
#
_symmetry.space_group_name_H-M   'P 1'
#
loop_
_entity.id
_entity.type
_entity.pdbx_description
1 polymer ?
#
loop_
_entity_poly.entity_id
_entity_poly.type
_entity_poly.pdbx_seq_one_letter_code
_entity_poly.pdbx_strand_id
1 'polypeptide(L)'
;MVQNIYDFWLKELADYYIEAIKPVMKGNDEEAKKAALNTLYLCLDFGLKLLHPTMPYITEELYQRLPHREGEAFESICIATYPSSLKSFDNQKVDESFKDLKDMVLQFRSLIAGLNIKKD
;
A
#
# COMPACT_ATOMS: atom_id res chain seq x y z
N MET A 1 -13.46 -11.82 0.19
CA MET A 1 -12.18 -11.71 0.93
C MET A 1 -10.98 -11.66 -0.02
N VAL A 2 -10.78 -12.65 -0.87
CA VAL A 2 -9.63 -12.70 -1.82
C VAL A 2 -9.59 -11.48 -2.74
N GLN A 3 -10.73 -11.04 -3.29
CA GLN A 3 -10.79 -9.87 -4.17
C GLN A 3 -10.30 -8.58 -3.49
N ASN A 4 -10.66 -8.36 -2.23
CA ASN A 4 -10.23 -7.17 -1.48
C ASN A 4 -8.71 -7.18 -1.24
N ILE A 5 -8.12 -8.35 -0.97
CA ILE A 5 -6.67 -8.51 -0.82
C ILE A 5 -5.98 -8.24 -2.15
N TYR A 6 -6.50 -8.77 -3.25
CA TYR A 6 -6.00 -8.53 -4.60
C TYR A 6 -6.04 -7.03 -4.95
N ASP A 7 -7.18 -6.37 -4.73
CA ASP A 7 -7.35 -4.95 -4.99
C ASP A 7 -6.40 -4.09 -4.13
N PHE A 8 -6.22 -4.46 -2.86
CA PHE A 8 -5.25 -3.80 -1.99
C PHE A 8 -3.82 -3.88 -2.55
N TRP A 9 -3.34 -5.07 -2.90
CA TRP A 9 -1.97 -5.25 -3.35
C TRP A 9 -1.70 -4.60 -4.70
N LEU A 10 -2.56 -4.78 -5.69
CA LEU A 10 -2.31 -4.33 -7.05
C LEU A 10 -2.76 -2.89 -7.27
N LYS A 11 -3.97 -2.53 -6.83
CA LYS A 11 -4.51 -1.20 -7.10
C LYS A 11 -4.07 -0.19 -6.03
N GLU A 12 -4.38 -0.46 -4.76
CA GLU A 12 -4.17 0.56 -3.72
C GLU A 12 -2.68 0.74 -3.40
N LEU A 13 -1.94 -0.34 -3.19
CA LEU A 13 -0.54 -0.27 -2.83
C LEU A 13 0.36 -0.01 -4.04
N ALA A 14 0.29 -0.86 -5.08
CA ALA A 14 1.21 -0.77 -6.21
C ALA A 14 0.89 0.39 -7.14
N ASP A 15 -0.35 0.54 -7.60
CA ASP A 15 -0.69 1.55 -8.60
C ASP A 15 -0.82 2.95 -8.02
N TYR A 16 -1.33 3.10 -6.79
CA TYR A 16 -1.57 4.43 -6.21
C TYR A 16 -0.48 4.81 -5.21
N TYR A 17 -0.27 4.04 -4.16
CA TYR A 17 0.61 4.48 -3.07
C TYR A 17 2.07 4.59 -3.50
N ILE A 18 2.61 3.55 -4.15
CA ILE A 18 4.02 3.55 -4.59
C ILE A 18 4.27 4.68 -5.61
N GLU A 19 3.33 4.94 -6.51
CA GLU A 19 3.46 6.07 -7.44
C GLU A 19 3.38 7.43 -6.72
N ALA A 20 2.47 7.56 -5.77
CA ALA A 20 2.28 8.81 -5.01
C ALA A 20 3.49 9.18 -4.15
N ILE A 21 4.25 8.21 -3.61
CA ILE A 21 5.43 8.50 -2.79
C ILE A 21 6.69 8.81 -3.59
N LYS A 22 6.74 8.52 -4.91
CA LYS A 22 7.93 8.77 -5.74
C LYS A 22 8.44 10.23 -5.69
N PRO A 23 7.58 11.26 -5.79
CA PRO A 23 8.02 12.65 -5.65
C PRO A 23 8.58 12.94 -4.26
N VAL A 24 7.97 12.39 -3.20
CA VAL A 24 8.42 12.54 -1.81
C VAL A 24 9.81 11.93 -1.65
N MET A 25 10.04 10.75 -2.21
CA MET A 25 11.34 10.06 -2.14
C MET A 25 12.46 10.80 -2.89
N LYS A 26 12.11 11.56 -3.93
CA LYS A 26 13.05 12.43 -4.67
C LYS A 26 13.27 13.80 -4.04
N GLY A 27 12.39 14.21 -3.14
CA GLY A 27 12.49 15.47 -2.41
C GLY A 27 13.65 15.47 -1.40
N ASN A 28 13.82 16.60 -0.69
CA ASN A 28 14.87 16.76 0.33
C ASN A 28 14.32 16.71 1.76
N ASP A 29 13.03 16.46 1.93
CA ASP A 29 12.38 16.37 3.24
C ASP A 29 12.50 14.97 3.81
N GLU A 30 13.45 14.81 4.73
CA GLU A 30 13.73 13.50 5.37
C GLU A 30 12.58 13.03 6.30
N GLU A 31 11.84 13.96 6.91
CA GLU A 31 10.69 13.58 7.75
C GLU A 31 9.55 13.03 6.90
N ALA A 32 9.25 13.67 5.77
CA ALA A 32 8.26 13.20 4.83
C ALA A 32 8.63 11.82 4.24
N LYS A 33 9.90 11.61 3.89
CA LYS A 33 10.39 10.30 3.43
C LYS A 33 10.21 9.22 4.49
N LYS A 34 10.60 9.51 5.73
CA LYS A 34 10.47 8.58 6.85
C LYS A 34 9.00 8.22 7.11
N ALA A 35 8.11 9.20 7.06
CA ALA A 35 6.68 8.99 7.20
C ALA A 35 6.11 8.09 6.09
N ALA A 36 6.49 8.36 4.83
CA ALA A 36 6.08 7.56 3.68
C ALA A 36 6.59 6.11 3.77
N LEU A 37 7.84 5.91 4.15
CA LEU A 37 8.42 4.57 4.34
C LEU A 37 7.76 3.81 5.51
N ASN A 38 7.44 4.50 6.61
CA ASN A 38 6.72 3.88 7.73
C ASN A 38 5.32 3.43 7.33
N THR A 39 4.61 4.23 6.54
CA THR A 39 3.30 3.85 6.02
C THR A 39 3.41 2.66 5.08
N LEU A 40 4.40 2.65 4.18
CA LEU A 40 4.66 1.50 3.29
C LEU A 40 4.95 0.23 4.09
N TYR A 41 5.77 0.33 5.12
CA TYR A 41 6.10 -0.79 6.00
C TYR A 41 4.84 -1.37 6.66
N LEU A 42 3.97 -0.53 7.21
CA LEU A 42 2.70 -0.96 7.83
C LEU A 42 1.78 -1.65 6.82
N CYS A 43 1.69 -1.10 5.60
CA CYS A 43 0.90 -1.70 4.52
C CYS A 43 1.44 -3.09 4.14
N LEU A 44 2.76 -3.24 4.06
CA LEU A 44 3.40 -4.53 3.76
C LEU A 44 3.21 -5.53 4.89
N ASP A 45 3.47 -5.14 6.14
CA ASP A 45 3.29 -5.99 7.31
C ASP A 45 1.85 -6.53 7.42
N PHE A 46 0.87 -5.63 7.36
CA PHE A 46 -0.55 -6.02 7.44
C PHE A 46 -0.99 -6.81 6.21
N GLY A 47 -0.57 -6.40 5.02
CA GLY A 47 -0.88 -7.08 3.78
C GLY A 47 -0.37 -8.51 3.76
N LEU A 48 0.86 -8.77 4.21
CA LEU A 48 1.43 -10.11 4.31
C LEU A 48 0.68 -10.97 5.32
N LYS A 49 0.36 -10.42 6.50
CA LYS A 49 -0.42 -11.13 7.52
C LYS A 49 -1.83 -11.49 7.04
N LEU A 50 -2.50 -10.60 6.30
CA LEU A 50 -3.80 -10.86 5.69
C LEU A 50 -3.74 -11.92 4.58
N LEU A 51 -2.65 -11.96 3.83
CA LEU A 51 -2.45 -12.90 2.73
C LEU A 51 -1.98 -14.28 3.20
N HIS A 52 -1.34 -14.35 4.37
CA HIS A 52 -0.69 -15.55 4.90
C HIS A 52 -1.58 -16.81 4.92
N PRO A 53 -2.87 -16.75 5.30
CA PRO A 53 -3.73 -17.94 5.30
C PRO A 53 -3.90 -18.60 3.94
N THR A 54 -3.70 -17.84 2.84
CA THR A 54 -3.86 -18.34 1.47
C THR A 54 -2.54 -18.72 0.83
N MET A 55 -1.45 -18.04 1.18
CA MET A 55 -0.13 -18.24 0.58
C MET A 55 0.99 -18.26 1.65
N PRO A 56 1.02 -19.28 2.52
CA PRO A 56 1.88 -19.27 3.72
C PRO A 56 3.38 -19.20 3.41
N TYR A 57 3.86 -19.93 2.39
CA TYR A 57 5.29 -20.00 2.11
C TYR A 57 5.86 -18.68 1.60
N ILE A 58 5.21 -18.07 0.62
CA ILE A 58 5.69 -16.82 0.03
C ILE A 58 5.57 -15.66 1.02
N THR A 59 4.51 -15.62 1.83
CA THR A 59 4.32 -14.56 2.81
C THR A 59 5.31 -14.66 3.96
N GLU A 60 5.67 -15.87 4.40
CA GLU A 60 6.74 -16.07 5.38
C GLU A 60 8.07 -15.57 4.83
N GLU A 61 8.44 -15.99 3.62
CA GLU A 61 9.70 -15.58 2.97
C GLU A 61 9.80 -14.05 2.84
N LEU A 62 8.73 -13.39 2.41
CA LEU A 62 8.70 -11.93 2.28
C LEU A 62 8.68 -11.23 3.64
N TYR A 63 7.99 -11.80 4.63
CA TYR A 63 7.93 -11.25 5.98
C TYR A 63 9.31 -11.25 6.65
N GLN A 64 10.08 -12.32 6.48
CA GLN A 64 11.45 -12.43 7.00
C GLN A 64 12.44 -11.45 6.34
N ARG A 65 12.08 -10.91 5.18
CA ARG A 65 12.88 -9.89 4.46
C ARG A 65 12.49 -8.45 4.79
N LEU A 66 11.41 -8.23 5.54
CA LEU A 66 11.05 -6.89 5.98
C LEU A 66 12.14 -6.35 6.93
N PRO A 67 12.42 -5.03 6.89
CA PRO A 67 13.33 -4.42 7.85
C PRO A 67 12.86 -4.64 9.28
N HIS A 68 13.74 -5.12 10.14
CA HIS A 68 13.44 -5.26 11.57
C HIS A 68 13.33 -3.88 12.23
N ARG A 69 12.29 -3.67 13.03
CA ARG A 69 12.18 -2.50 13.88
C ARG A 69 12.84 -2.80 15.24
N GLU A 70 13.51 -1.81 15.81
CA GLU A 70 14.10 -1.93 17.13
C GLU A 70 13.02 -2.31 18.17
N GLY A 71 13.25 -3.40 18.90
CA GLY A 71 12.33 -3.89 19.93
C GLY A 71 11.24 -4.86 19.45
N GLU A 72 11.13 -5.16 18.15
CA GLU A 72 10.25 -6.22 17.65
C GLU A 72 11.03 -7.56 17.61
N ALA A 73 10.49 -8.58 18.28
CA ALA A 73 10.96 -9.95 18.09
C ALA A 73 10.53 -10.40 16.69
N PHE A 74 11.50 -10.65 15.80
CA PHE A 74 11.22 -11.09 14.45
C PHE A 74 10.99 -12.60 14.46
N GLU A 75 9.81 -12.95 14.88
CA GLU A 75 9.35 -14.32 14.87
C GLU A 75 8.67 -14.62 13.52
N SER A 76 8.36 -15.90 13.27
CA SER A 76 7.61 -16.29 12.09
C SER A 76 6.27 -15.56 12.00
N ILE A 77 5.84 -15.21 10.78
CA ILE A 77 4.51 -14.64 10.52
C ILE A 77 3.38 -15.56 11.01
N CYS A 78 3.65 -16.88 11.11
CA CYS A 78 2.70 -17.87 11.62
C CYS A 78 2.26 -17.60 13.07
N ILE A 79 3.13 -17.01 13.88
CA ILE A 79 2.87 -16.70 15.30
C ILE A 79 2.64 -15.21 15.53
N ALA A 80 2.79 -14.40 14.49
CA ALA A 80 2.53 -12.96 14.55
C ALA A 80 1.04 -12.67 14.78
N THR A 81 0.77 -11.63 15.55
CA THR A 81 -0.61 -11.20 15.80
C THR A 81 -1.31 -10.82 14.49
N TYR A 82 -2.47 -11.42 14.23
CA TYR A 82 -3.28 -11.10 13.06
C TYR A 82 -3.77 -9.65 13.12
N PRO A 83 -3.77 -8.90 12.01
CA PRO A 83 -4.15 -7.51 12.01
C PRO A 83 -5.59 -7.28 12.48
N SER A 84 -5.77 -6.32 13.36
CA SER A 84 -7.08 -5.83 13.76
C SER A 84 -7.37 -4.48 13.08
N SER A 85 -8.66 -4.14 12.95
CA SER A 85 -9.05 -2.85 12.38
C SER A 85 -8.50 -1.69 13.21
N LEU A 86 -7.80 -0.78 12.55
CA LEU A 86 -7.24 0.44 13.15
C LEU A 86 -8.25 1.58 12.98
N LYS A 87 -9.22 1.68 13.89
CA LYS A 87 -10.27 2.74 13.87
C LYS A 87 -9.71 4.16 13.82
N SER A 88 -8.48 4.37 14.27
CA SER A 88 -7.81 5.67 14.23
C SER A 88 -7.51 6.15 12.80
N PHE A 89 -7.45 5.25 11.83
CA PHE A 89 -7.24 5.57 10.41
C PHE A 89 -8.54 5.64 9.61
N ASP A 90 -9.68 5.34 10.23
CA ASP A 90 -10.98 5.41 9.57
C ASP A 90 -11.41 6.87 9.41
N ASN A 91 -11.35 7.39 8.19
CA ASN A 91 -11.71 8.76 7.86
C ASN A 91 -12.51 8.82 6.55
N GLN A 92 -13.83 8.78 6.70
CA GLN A 92 -14.75 8.75 5.57
C GLN A 92 -14.55 9.92 4.59
N LYS A 93 -14.23 11.12 5.09
CA LYS A 93 -14.00 12.28 4.20
C LYS A 93 -12.77 12.09 3.30
N VAL A 94 -11.70 11.50 3.85
CA VAL A 94 -10.49 11.19 3.08
C VAL A 94 -10.79 10.12 2.04
N ASP A 95 -11.54 9.09 2.42
CA ASP A 95 -11.92 8.00 1.52
C ASP A 95 -12.77 8.49 0.35
N GLU A 96 -13.76 9.34 0.61
CA GLU A 96 -14.61 9.96 -0.42
C GLU A 96 -13.78 10.85 -1.36
N SER A 97 -12.94 11.73 -0.81
CA SER A 97 -12.07 12.60 -1.60
C SER A 97 -11.06 11.82 -2.45
N PHE A 98 -10.53 10.73 -1.92
CA PHE A 98 -9.60 9.88 -2.65
C PHE A 98 -10.31 9.10 -3.76
N LYS A 99 -11.54 8.67 -3.54
CA LYS A 99 -12.38 8.04 -4.57
C LYS A 99 -12.64 9.01 -5.73
N ASP A 100 -13.05 10.24 -5.42
CA ASP A 100 -13.29 11.27 -6.44
C ASP A 100 -12.02 11.56 -7.26
N LEU A 101 -10.86 11.62 -6.59
CA LEU A 101 -9.58 11.80 -7.27
C LEU A 101 -9.27 10.63 -8.21
N LYS A 102 -9.49 9.39 -7.78
CA LYS A 102 -9.29 8.19 -8.62
C LYS A 102 -10.19 8.23 -9.85
N ASP A 103 -11.45 8.56 -9.67
CA ASP A 103 -12.43 8.64 -10.75
C ASP A 103 -12.04 9.73 -11.77
N MET A 104 -11.60 10.89 -11.31
CA MET A 104 -11.06 11.94 -12.16
C MET A 104 -9.86 11.46 -12.99
N VAL A 105 -8.87 10.83 -12.34
CA VAL A 105 -7.68 10.30 -13.04
C VAL A 105 -8.05 9.27 -14.11
N LEU A 106 -9.01 8.39 -13.82
CA LEU A 106 -9.51 7.40 -14.79
C LEU A 106 -10.18 8.07 -15.98
N GLN A 107 -11.01 9.08 -15.74
CA GLN A 107 -11.66 9.85 -16.80
C GLN A 107 -10.65 10.56 -17.69
N PHE A 108 -9.65 11.23 -17.11
CA PHE A 108 -8.56 11.87 -17.86
C PHE A 108 -7.77 10.87 -18.70
N ARG A 109 -7.41 9.71 -18.15
CA ARG A 109 -6.70 8.66 -18.90
C ARG A 109 -7.55 8.14 -20.07
N SER A 110 -8.85 7.96 -19.87
CA SER A 110 -9.79 7.55 -20.92
C SER A 110 -9.89 8.59 -22.04
N LEU A 111 -9.97 9.89 -21.70
CA LEU A 111 -10.00 10.98 -22.67
C LEU A 111 -8.70 11.05 -23.49
N ILE A 112 -7.54 10.96 -22.83
CA ILE A 112 -6.23 10.97 -23.50
C ILE A 112 -6.11 9.78 -24.46
N ALA A 113 -6.55 8.60 -24.04
CA ALA A 113 -6.56 7.41 -24.88
C ALA A 113 -7.49 7.56 -26.10
N GLY A 114 -8.67 8.16 -25.90
CA GLY A 114 -9.63 8.44 -26.97
C GLY A 114 -9.16 9.49 -28.00
N LEU A 115 -8.32 10.42 -27.56
CA LEU A 115 -7.75 11.46 -28.42
C LEU A 115 -6.47 11.04 -29.17
N ASN A 116 -6.01 9.80 -29.02
CA ASN A 116 -4.78 9.27 -29.63
C ASN A 116 -3.53 10.17 -29.42
N ILE A 117 -3.48 10.90 -28.33
CA ILE A 117 -2.33 11.75 -27.99
C ILE A 117 -1.16 10.84 -27.65
N LYS A 118 -0.16 10.74 -28.55
CA LYS A 118 1.10 10.06 -28.24
C LYS A 118 1.80 10.81 -27.11
N LYS A 119 2.23 10.07 -26.09
CA LYS A 119 3.21 10.58 -25.13
C LYS A 119 4.55 10.70 -25.85
N ASP A 120 5.00 11.93 -26.06
CA ASP A 120 6.39 12.21 -26.36
C ASP A 120 7.24 12.01 -25.10
#